data_68dd0c0bccf9f6a69d452a11b514043c
#
_entry.id   68dd0c0bccf9f6a69d452a11b514043c
#
_cell.length_a   1.000
_cell.length_b   1.000
_cell.length_c   1.000
_cell.angle_alpha   90.00
_cell.angle_beta   90.00
_cell.angle_gamma   90.00
#
_symmetry.space_group_name_H-M   'P 1'
#
loop_
_entity.id
_entity.type
_entity.pdbx_description
1 polymer ?
#
loop_
_entity_poly.entity_id
_entity_poly.type
_entity_poly.pdbx_seq_one_letter_code
_entity_poly.pdbx_strand_id
1 'polypeptide(L)'
;ENLQAENKKILQEARAESDAMISQAKQSGKELVEKAKSDARLEAEKILLQARNSIENEKRSAMNEIKNQVADLSIDIASKVLEQELDTNKNHQEYINKLLKEKKFD
;
A
#
# COMPACT_ATOMS: atom_id res chain seq x y z
N GLU A 1 -34.54 46.18 53.45
CA GLU A 1 -33.23 45.72 53.92
C GLU A 1 -32.98 44.24 53.57
N ASN A 2 -33.90 43.35 53.81
CA ASN A 2 -33.80 41.94 53.48
C ASN A 2 -33.79 41.68 51.99
N LEU A 3 -34.46 42.50 51.18
CA LEU A 3 -34.56 42.44 49.76
C LEU A 3 -33.18 42.74 49.08
N GLN A 4 -32.42 43.71 49.60
CA GLN A 4 -31.10 44.06 49.11
C GLN A 4 -30.11 42.97 49.42
N ALA A 5 -30.14 42.38 50.61
CA ALA A 5 -29.28 41.27 50.98
C ALA A 5 -29.55 40.01 50.17
N GLU A 6 -30.86 39.72 49.95
CA GLU A 6 -31.28 38.60 49.09
C GLU A 6 -30.88 38.78 47.64
N ASN A 7 -31.02 39.99 47.08
CA ASN A 7 -30.59 40.28 45.72
C ASN A 7 -29.06 40.13 45.54
N LYS A 8 -28.31 40.60 46.53
CA LYS A 8 -26.87 40.48 46.55
C LYS A 8 -26.45 39.01 46.58
N LYS A 9 -27.13 38.20 47.38
CA LYS A 9 -26.87 36.77 47.50
C LYS A 9 -27.21 36.05 46.21
N ILE A 10 -28.33 36.37 45.57
CA ILE A 10 -28.75 35.83 44.29
C ILE A 10 -27.73 36.16 43.20
N LEU A 11 -27.25 37.42 43.16
CA LEU A 11 -26.22 37.85 42.23
C LEU A 11 -24.88 37.11 42.41
N GLN A 12 -24.46 36.92 43.65
CA GLN A 12 -23.25 36.17 43.97
C GLN A 12 -23.37 34.69 43.56
N GLU A 13 -24.51 34.08 43.84
CA GLU A 13 -24.80 32.71 43.45
C GLU A 13 -24.85 32.56 41.93
N ALA A 14 -25.45 33.51 41.23
CA ALA A 14 -25.54 33.52 39.78
C ALA A 14 -24.15 33.66 39.14
N ARG A 15 -23.31 34.53 39.71
CA ARG A 15 -21.90 34.70 39.22
C ARG A 15 -21.08 33.45 39.46
N ALA A 16 -21.21 32.84 40.66
CA ALA A 16 -20.51 31.60 40.98
C ALA A 16 -20.92 30.47 40.05
N GLU A 17 -22.21 30.35 39.78
CA GLU A 17 -22.79 29.37 38.88
C GLU A 17 -22.30 29.60 37.44
N SER A 18 -22.31 30.87 36.98
CA SER A 18 -21.78 31.26 35.66
C SER A 18 -20.31 30.95 35.52
N ASP A 19 -19.49 31.28 36.53
CA ASP A 19 -18.06 31.00 36.54
C ASP A 19 -17.78 29.49 36.50
N ALA A 20 -18.59 28.72 37.27
CA ALA A 20 -18.49 27.25 37.25
C ALA A 20 -18.85 26.68 35.89
N MET A 21 -19.90 27.19 35.24
CA MET A 21 -20.30 26.77 33.88
C MET A 21 -19.21 27.08 32.85
N ILE A 22 -18.62 28.26 32.92
CA ILE A 22 -17.55 28.69 32.02
C ILE A 22 -16.32 27.79 32.23
N SER A 23 -15.95 27.55 33.49
CA SER A 23 -14.83 26.67 33.82
C SER A 23 -15.05 25.25 33.29
N GLN A 24 -16.24 24.72 33.48
CA GLN A 24 -16.60 23.38 32.99
C GLN A 24 -16.64 23.32 31.49
N ALA A 25 -17.15 24.37 30.83
CA ALA A 25 -17.15 24.45 29.36
C ALA A 25 -15.72 24.49 28.79
N LYS A 26 -14.83 25.24 29.42
CA LYS A 26 -13.41 25.29 29.04
C LYS A 26 -12.74 23.92 29.21
N GLN A 27 -13.03 23.25 30.33
CA GLN A 27 -12.48 21.91 30.60
C GLN A 27 -13.00 20.90 29.57
N SER A 28 -14.28 20.89 29.32
CA SER A 28 -14.92 20.04 28.32
C SER A 28 -14.38 20.31 26.92
N GLY A 29 -14.17 21.60 26.59
CA GLY A 29 -13.56 22.01 25.33
C GLY A 29 -12.14 21.48 25.16
N LYS A 30 -11.32 21.57 26.21
CA LYS A 30 -9.96 21.02 26.21
C LYS A 30 -9.97 19.50 26.01
N GLU A 31 -10.82 18.81 26.74
CA GLU A 31 -10.96 17.35 26.64
C GLU A 31 -11.39 16.94 25.23
N LEU A 32 -12.33 17.68 24.65
CA LEU A 32 -12.82 17.44 23.31
C LEU A 32 -11.70 17.62 22.27
N VAL A 33 -10.92 18.69 22.38
CA VAL A 33 -9.78 18.96 21.50
C VAL A 33 -8.73 17.86 21.63
N GLU A 34 -8.40 17.48 22.86
CA GLU A 34 -7.43 16.39 23.12
C GLU A 34 -7.91 15.07 22.53
N LYS A 35 -9.18 14.74 22.71
CA LYS A 35 -9.78 13.54 22.15
C LYS A 35 -9.76 13.58 20.62
N ALA A 36 -10.12 14.72 20.03
CA ALA A 36 -10.11 14.88 18.59
C ALA A 36 -8.69 14.71 18.01
N LYS A 37 -7.69 15.26 18.68
CA LYS A 37 -6.28 15.09 18.28
C LYS A 37 -5.83 13.64 18.39
N SER A 38 -6.20 12.97 19.47
CA SER A 38 -5.88 11.55 19.68
C SER A 38 -6.55 10.67 18.62
N ASP A 39 -7.83 10.89 18.37
CA ASP A 39 -8.59 10.15 17.36
C ASP A 39 -8.02 10.39 15.96
N ALA A 40 -7.67 11.64 15.64
CA ALA A 40 -7.05 11.99 14.35
C ALA A 40 -5.69 11.31 14.17
N ARG A 41 -4.90 11.26 15.23
CA ARG A 41 -3.59 10.60 15.21
C ARG A 41 -3.73 9.11 14.98
N LEU A 42 -4.66 8.47 15.69
CA LEU A 42 -4.94 7.04 15.53
C LEU A 42 -5.43 6.73 14.11
N GLU A 43 -6.32 7.55 13.58
CA GLU A 43 -6.83 7.38 12.21
C GLU A 43 -5.72 7.57 11.18
N ALA A 44 -4.86 8.57 11.37
CA ALA A 44 -3.71 8.80 10.50
C ALA A 44 -2.73 7.59 10.52
N GLU A 45 -2.45 7.04 11.69
CA GLU A 45 -1.61 5.84 11.83
C GLU A 45 -2.22 4.65 11.12
N LYS A 46 -3.54 4.48 11.27
CA LYS A 46 -4.28 3.40 10.60
C LYS A 46 -4.20 3.53 9.08
N ILE A 47 -4.41 4.74 8.56
CA ILE A 47 -4.33 5.03 7.12
C ILE A 47 -2.91 4.76 6.60
N LEU A 48 -1.88 5.19 7.34
CA LEU A 48 -0.49 4.94 6.98
C LEU A 48 -0.18 3.44 6.95
N LEU A 49 -0.66 2.70 7.93
CA LEU A 49 -0.46 1.25 7.99
C LEU A 49 -1.13 0.56 6.80
N GLN A 50 -2.37 0.93 6.51
CA GLN A 50 -3.10 0.40 5.35
C GLN A 50 -2.39 0.73 4.04
N ALA A 51 -1.90 1.96 3.90
CA ALA A 51 -1.16 2.38 2.71
C ALA A 51 0.13 1.58 2.54
N ARG A 52 0.88 1.37 3.61
CA ARG A 52 2.10 0.54 3.59
C ARG A 52 1.80 -0.90 3.19
N ASN A 53 0.75 -1.48 3.76
CA ASN A 53 0.32 -2.84 3.42
C ASN A 53 -0.11 -2.96 1.96
N SER A 54 -0.83 -1.96 1.45
CA SER A 54 -1.24 -1.91 0.05
C SER A 54 -0.03 -1.81 -0.89
N ILE A 55 0.94 -0.97 -0.55
CA ILE A 55 2.18 -0.81 -1.32
C ILE A 55 2.97 -2.13 -1.31
N GLU A 56 3.08 -2.78 -0.16
CA GLU A 56 3.77 -4.05 -0.02
C GLU A 56 3.11 -5.13 -0.89
N ASN A 57 1.78 -5.19 -0.87
CA ASN A 57 1.01 -6.14 -1.69
C ASN A 57 1.15 -5.85 -3.19
N GLU A 58 1.10 -4.59 -3.59
CA GLU A 58 1.31 -4.18 -4.98
C GLU A 58 2.72 -4.50 -5.45
N LYS A 59 3.71 -4.24 -4.61
CA LYS A 59 5.10 -4.58 -4.88
C LYS A 59 5.27 -6.08 -5.11
N ARG A 60 4.68 -6.89 -4.23
CA ARG A 60 4.73 -8.35 -4.34
C ARG A 60 4.05 -8.84 -5.62
N SER A 61 2.88 -8.28 -5.92
CA SER A 61 2.15 -8.59 -7.15
C SER A 61 2.95 -8.22 -8.39
N ALA A 62 3.54 -7.03 -8.41
CA ALA A 62 4.39 -6.57 -9.51
C ALA A 62 5.63 -7.46 -9.68
N MET A 63 6.27 -7.86 -8.59
CA MET A 63 7.42 -8.77 -8.62
C MET A 63 7.04 -10.14 -9.17
N ASN A 64 5.89 -10.67 -8.78
CA ASN A 64 5.39 -11.95 -9.31
C ASN A 64 5.09 -11.84 -10.80
N GLU A 65 4.50 -10.73 -11.24
CA GLU A 65 4.23 -10.47 -12.65
C GLU A 65 5.52 -10.40 -13.47
N ILE A 66 6.53 -9.69 -12.96
CA ILE A 66 7.85 -9.62 -13.57
C ILE A 66 8.48 -11.01 -13.66
N LYS A 67 8.42 -11.79 -12.59
CA LYS A 67 8.94 -13.17 -12.59
C LYS A 67 8.25 -14.03 -13.65
N ASN A 68 6.96 -13.92 -13.79
CA ASN A 68 6.19 -14.64 -14.79
C ASN A 68 6.57 -14.21 -16.20
N GLN A 69 6.73 -12.91 -16.43
CA GLN A 69 7.16 -12.38 -17.73
C GLN A 69 8.58 -12.82 -18.08
N VAL A 70 9.49 -12.79 -17.10
CA VAL A 70 10.87 -13.27 -17.31
C VAL A 70 10.89 -14.77 -17.60
N ALA A 71 10.08 -15.56 -16.89
CA ALA A 71 9.96 -16.99 -17.13
C ALA A 71 9.42 -17.28 -18.53
N ASP A 72 8.37 -16.60 -18.95
CA ASP A 72 7.79 -16.74 -20.28
C ASP A 72 8.78 -16.36 -21.37
N LEU A 73 9.48 -15.25 -21.18
CA LEU A 73 10.50 -14.79 -22.11
C LEU A 73 11.67 -15.78 -22.19
N SER A 74 12.08 -16.35 -21.05
CA SER A 74 13.14 -17.36 -20.98
C SER A 74 12.74 -18.62 -21.75
N ILE A 75 11.51 -19.07 -21.62
CA ILE A 75 10.98 -20.21 -22.35
C ILE A 75 10.93 -19.91 -23.85
N ASP A 76 10.49 -18.72 -24.25
CA ASP A 76 10.44 -18.30 -25.64
C ASP A 76 11.84 -18.27 -26.26
N ILE A 77 12.83 -17.74 -25.57
CA ILE A 77 14.21 -17.70 -26.02
C ILE A 77 14.77 -19.12 -26.12
N ALA A 78 14.53 -19.95 -25.11
CA ALA A 78 14.99 -21.35 -25.12
C ALA A 78 14.35 -22.12 -26.28
N SER A 79 13.08 -21.92 -26.55
CA SER A 79 12.36 -22.54 -27.66
C SER A 79 12.95 -22.13 -28.99
N LYS A 80 13.26 -20.84 -29.18
CA LYS A 80 13.88 -20.32 -30.39
C LYS A 80 15.29 -20.87 -30.60
N VAL A 81 16.08 -20.96 -29.53
CA VAL A 81 17.43 -21.54 -29.59
C VAL A 81 17.36 -23.01 -29.96
N LEU A 82 16.44 -23.77 -29.38
CA LEU A 82 16.20 -25.16 -29.68
C LEU A 82 15.77 -25.36 -31.14
N GLU A 83 14.86 -24.52 -31.64
CA GLU A 83 14.47 -24.56 -33.06
C GLU A 83 15.66 -24.33 -33.99
N GLN A 84 16.49 -23.34 -33.70
CA GLN A 84 17.71 -23.08 -34.48
C GLN A 84 18.69 -24.24 -34.43
N GLU A 85 18.88 -24.83 -33.27
CA GLU A 85 19.74 -26.01 -33.09
C GLU A 85 19.23 -27.21 -33.90
N LEU A 86 17.92 -27.46 -33.86
CA LEU A 86 17.30 -28.55 -34.65
C LEU A 86 17.41 -28.29 -36.14
N ASP A 87 17.19 -27.06 -36.60
CA ASP A 87 17.37 -26.69 -38.01
C ASP A 87 18.82 -26.82 -38.45
N THR A 88 19.76 -26.41 -37.62
CA THR A 88 21.17 -26.54 -37.86
C THR A 88 21.59 -28.02 -37.98
N ASN A 89 21.12 -28.85 -37.07
CA ASN A 89 21.35 -30.30 -37.09
C ASN A 89 20.75 -30.94 -38.33
N LYS A 90 19.55 -30.53 -38.70
CA LYS A 90 18.85 -31.01 -39.88
C LYS A 90 19.61 -30.64 -41.15
N ASN A 91 20.02 -29.39 -41.26
CA ASN A 91 20.85 -28.92 -42.36
C ASN A 91 22.19 -29.63 -42.40
N HIS A 92 22.77 -29.89 -41.26
CA HIS A 92 24.04 -30.60 -41.12
C HIS A 92 23.87 -32.04 -41.57
N GLN A 93 22.81 -32.73 -41.21
CA GLN A 93 22.51 -34.09 -41.66
C GLN A 93 22.26 -34.14 -43.16
N GLU A 94 21.53 -33.19 -43.70
CA GLU A 94 21.29 -33.08 -45.14
C GLU A 94 22.61 -32.89 -45.91
N TYR A 95 23.49 -32.05 -45.39
CA TYR A 95 24.80 -31.81 -45.97
C TYR A 95 25.65 -33.08 -45.95
N ILE A 96 25.67 -33.79 -44.82
CA ILE A 96 26.39 -35.07 -44.68
C ILE A 96 25.83 -36.11 -45.64
N ASN A 97 24.51 -36.23 -45.73
CA ASN A 97 23.86 -37.15 -46.66
C ASN A 97 24.18 -36.84 -48.11
N LYS A 98 24.24 -35.56 -48.45
CA LYS A 98 24.61 -35.12 -49.79
C LYS A 98 26.05 -35.48 -50.12
N LEU A 99 26.96 -35.28 -49.19
CA LEU A 99 28.39 -35.68 -49.36
C LEU A 99 28.53 -37.19 -49.51
N LEU A 100 27.78 -37.96 -48.72
CA LEU A 100 27.77 -39.42 -48.80
C LEU A 100 27.24 -39.92 -50.13
N LYS A 101 26.23 -39.26 -50.70
CA LYS A 101 25.71 -39.58 -52.03
C LYS A 101 26.71 -39.26 -53.12
N GLU A 102 27.42 -38.15 -53.02
CA GLU A 102 28.48 -37.79 -53.98
C GLU A 102 29.64 -38.78 -53.94
N LYS A 103 29.99 -39.25 -52.72
CA LYS A 103 31.04 -40.29 -52.58
C LYS A 103 30.62 -41.65 -53.10
N LYS A 104 29.32 -41.96 -53.11
CA LYS A 104 28.79 -43.25 -53.59
C LYS A 104 28.77 -43.33 -55.12
N PHE A 105 28.80 -42.22 -55.83
CA PHE A 105 28.77 -42.16 -57.28
C PHE A 105 30.15 -42.11 -57.91
N ASP A 106 31.14 -41.91 -57.08
CA ASP A 106 32.57 -41.97 -57.50
C ASP A 106 33.13 -43.39 -57.26
#